data_c00becd02da7380ea83af02c5e0e4ded
#
_entry.id   c00becd02da7380ea83af02c5e0e4ded
#
_cell.length_a   1.000
_cell.length_b   1.000
_cell.length_c   1.000
_cell.angle_alpha   90.00
_cell.angle_beta   90.00
_cell.angle_gamma   90.00
#
_symmetry.space_group_name_H-M   'P 1'
#
loop_
_entity.id
_entity.type
_entity.pdbx_description
1 polymer ?
#
loop_
_entity_poly.entity_id
_entity_poly.type
_entity_poly.pdbx_seq_one_letter_code
_entity_poly.pdbx_strand_id
1 'polypeptide(L)'
;MKARDKANAENFRPDYAACRDHFLDLAASSGGELLRAANPAPGPDGIELSTEFLRLGPRNAERSLIMVSGTHGAEGFAGSAIQCAWLAALKKGAPSEYLPNNLSVLLVHGLNAFGFAHGRRVNENNVDLNRNFIDHEAEHPKNENYAVIGDALAATALDGPDRTHSDKELERLREELGQLKVMRAIGGQYDAPEGMFYGGRVPVWSNGALRQYLPQMLGAVKLAAYVDIHTGLGPSGYGSPMGYHWKETEGYDLARAWWGKDMTAASVKINHGKTGHGAMEALAPAQVVCLTLEFGTLPFAEVLAALRDEHALWWHGEGRDGTAIKKAFRGAFCRDEPEWRAAVVERGLQIAADAISGLQKQR
;
A
#
# COMPACT_ATOMS: atom_id res chain seq x y z
N MET A 1 -15.00 24.78 -2.07
CA MET A 1 -13.68 24.12 -1.82
C MET A 1 -12.64 25.20 -1.58
N LYS A 2 -11.88 25.14 -0.49
CA LYS A 2 -10.81 26.10 -0.20
C LYS A 2 -9.69 25.97 -1.23
N ALA A 3 -8.92 27.04 -1.48
CA ALA A 3 -7.80 27.02 -2.45
C ALA A 3 -6.78 25.89 -2.15
N ARG A 4 -6.53 25.61 -0.86
CA ARG A 4 -5.67 24.50 -0.40
C ARG A 4 -6.21 23.13 -0.80
N ASP A 5 -7.53 22.94 -0.69
CA ASP A 5 -8.17 21.66 -1.03
C ASP A 5 -8.04 21.36 -2.52
N LYS A 6 -8.18 22.41 -3.35
CA LYS A 6 -7.97 22.32 -4.80
C LYS A 6 -6.52 21.94 -5.13
N ALA A 7 -5.54 22.63 -4.53
CA ALA A 7 -4.12 22.33 -4.72
C ALA A 7 -3.76 20.89 -4.26
N ASN A 8 -4.36 20.39 -3.20
CA ASN A 8 -4.17 19.03 -2.74
C ASN A 8 -4.72 18.01 -3.75
N ALA A 9 -5.94 18.24 -4.28
CA ALA A 9 -6.56 17.37 -5.26
C ALA A 9 -5.79 17.33 -6.60
N GLU A 10 -5.08 18.38 -6.95
CA GLU A 10 -4.26 18.48 -8.16
C GLU A 10 -3.03 17.57 -8.19
N ASN A 11 -2.64 16.94 -7.06
CA ASN A 11 -1.56 15.95 -7.03
C ASN A 11 -1.95 14.57 -7.56
N PHE A 12 -3.25 14.29 -7.72
CA PHE A 12 -3.71 13.06 -8.35
C PHE A 12 -3.50 13.10 -9.86
N ARG A 13 -2.97 12.03 -10.43
CA ARG A 13 -2.66 11.90 -11.86
C ARG A 13 -3.51 10.79 -12.51
N PRO A 14 -3.66 10.81 -13.85
CA PRO A 14 -4.57 9.89 -14.55
C PRO A 14 -4.10 8.44 -14.56
N ASP A 15 -2.80 8.19 -14.56
CA ASP A 15 -2.20 6.85 -14.70
C ASP A 15 -0.86 6.75 -13.98
N TYR A 16 -0.26 5.56 -14.00
CA TYR A 16 1.04 5.28 -13.38
C TYR A 16 2.16 6.16 -13.94
N ALA A 17 2.25 6.28 -15.28
CA ALA A 17 3.31 7.05 -15.91
C ALA A 17 3.28 8.51 -15.47
N ALA A 18 2.10 9.12 -15.50
CA ALA A 18 1.90 10.50 -15.05
C ALA A 18 2.15 10.67 -13.54
N CYS A 19 1.82 9.67 -12.70
CA CYS A 19 2.15 9.68 -11.27
C CYS A 19 3.65 9.64 -11.06
N ARG A 20 4.35 8.71 -11.73
CA ARG A 20 5.81 8.55 -11.65
C ARG A 20 6.53 9.80 -12.14
N ASP A 21 6.16 10.32 -13.31
CA ASP A 21 6.81 11.47 -13.90
C ASP A 21 6.63 12.72 -13.03
N HIS A 22 5.44 12.93 -12.48
CA HIS A 22 5.20 14.01 -11.52
C HIS A 22 6.04 13.87 -10.24
N PHE A 23 6.17 12.65 -9.71
CA PHE A 23 7.04 12.39 -8.57
C PHE A 23 8.51 12.68 -8.90
N LEU A 24 9.00 12.23 -10.07
CA LEU A 24 10.38 12.45 -10.53
C LEU A 24 10.69 13.94 -10.73
N ASP A 25 9.77 14.71 -11.31
CA ASP A 25 9.91 16.17 -11.46
C ASP A 25 10.06 16.88 -10.11
N LEU A 26 9.28 16.46 -9.13
CA LEU A 26 9.39 16.99 -7.77
C LEU A 26 10.69 16.53 -7.08
N ALA A 27 11.07 15.28 -7.25
CA ALA A 27 12.29 14.71 -6.70
C ALA A 27 13.54 15.43 -7.24
N ALA A 28 13.61 15.70 -8.55
CA ALA A 28 14.73 16.40 -9.19
C ALA A 28 15.02 17.78 -8.59
N SER A 29 13.98 18.45 -8.08
CA SER A 29 14.10 19.78 -7.46
C SER A 29 14.19 19.76 -5.94
N SER A 30 14.16 18.56 -5.31
CA SER A 30 14.11 18.42 -3.85
C SER A 30 15.49 18.42 -3.16
N GLY A 31 16.57 18.24 -3.93
CA GLY A 31 17.92 18.04 -3.40
C GLY A 31 18.12 16.69 -2.71
N GLY A 32 17.18 15.75 -2.85
CA GLY A 32 17.27 14.40 -2.30
C GLY A 32 18.15 13.46 -3.11
N GLU A 33 18.55 12.34 -2.51
CA GLU A 33 19.21 11.22 -3.18
C GLU A 33 18.15 10.28 -3.73
N LEU A 34 18.12 10.13 -5.07
CA LEU A 34 17.17 9.29 -5.78
C LEU A 34 17.83 8.01 -6.30
N LEU A 35 17.24 6.87 -5.95
CA LEU A 35 17.56 5.56 -6.52
C LEU A 35 16.31 5.06 -7.25
N ARG A 36 16.47 4.66 -8.51
CA ARG A 36 15.42 4.02 -9.31
C ARG A 36 15.70 2.53 -9.43
N ALA A 37 14.82 1.71 -8.92
CA ALA A 37 14.90 0.26 -9.06
C ALA A 37 14.00 -0.18 -10.23
N ALA A 38 14.60 -0.57 -11.34
CA ALA A 38 13.88 -1.04 -12.53
C ALA A 38 13.21 -2.38 -12.24
N ASN A 39 11.89 -2.46 -12.43
CA ASN A 39 11.15 -3.71 -12.34
C ASN A 39 11.28 -4.46 -13.68
N PRO A 40 11.66 -5.76 -13.68
CA PRO A 40 11.87 -6.51 -14.93
C PRO A 40 10.58 -6.86 -15.67
N ALA A 41 9.42 -6.76 -15.02
CA ALA A 41 8.14 -7.04 -15.66
C ALA A 41 7.77 -5.93 -16.67
N PRO A 42 7.15 -6.28 -17.80
CA PRO A 42 6.71 -5.30 -18.77
C PRO A 42 5.52 -4.48 -18.26
N GLY A 43 5.54 -3.19 -18.47
CA GLY A 43 4.37 -2.33 -18.30
C GLY A 43 3.43 -2.36 -19.50
N PRO A 44 2.22 -1.78 -19.39
CA PRO A 44 1.34 -1.58 -20.53
C PRO A 44 2.06 -0.83 -21.66
N ASP A 45 1.82 -1.23 -22.91
CA ASP A 45 2.41 -0.60 -24.11
C ASP A 45 3.95 -0.54 -24.10
N GLY A 46 4.59 -1.41 -23.29
CA GLY A 46 6.04 -1.52 -23.19
C GLY A 46 6.72 -0.43 -22.36
N ILE A 47 5.98 0.33 -21.54
CA ILE A 47 6.59 1.29 -20.64
C ILE A 47 7.46 0.60 -19.60
N GLU A 48 8.59 1.19 -19.28
CA GLU A 48 9.47 0.72 -18.21
C GLU A 48 8.80 0.94 -16.84
N LEU A 49 8.84 -0.08 -16.01
CA LEU A 49 8.36 -0.02 -14.64
C LEU A 49 9.51 0.20 -13.66
N SER A 50 9.29 1.00 -12.64
CA SER A 50 10.29 1.23 -11.58
C SER A 50 9.64 1.55 -10.25
N THR A 51 10.37 1.24 -9.18
CA THR A 51 10.10 1.76 -7.83
C THR A 51 11.16 2.82 -7.53
N GLU A 52 10.74 3.98 -7.10
CA GLU A 52 11.60 5.10 -6.76
C GLU A 52 11.82 5.16 -5.24
N PHE A 53 13.09 5.21 -4.83
CA PHE A 53 13.52 5.43 -3.45
C PHE A 53 14.15 6.81 -3.37
N LEU A 54 13.44 7.78 -2.81
CA LEU A 54 13.93 9.16 -2.64
C LEU A 54 14.20 9.44 -1.19
N ARG A 55 15.46 9.65 -0.82
CA ARG A 55 15.87 10.06 0.52
C ARG A 55 16.13 11.56 0.58
N LEU A 56 15.50 12.23 1.52
CA LEU A 56 15.74 13.62 1.88
C LEU A 56 16.36 13.69 3.28
N GLY A 57 17.25 14.65 3.49
CA GLY A 57 18.00 14.79 4.74
C GLY A 57 19.31 13.99 4.79
N PRO A 58 20.02 14.00 5.92
CA PRO A 58 21.36 13.42 6.02
C PRO A 58 21.38 11.91 5.82
N ARG A 59 22.41 11.41 5.12
CA ARG A 59 22.58 9.96 4.91
C ARG A 59 22.87 9.19 6.20
N ASN A 60 23.49 9.85 7.15
CA ASN A 60 23.84 9.31 8.45
C ASN A 60 22.80 9.64 9.55
N ALA A 61 21.60 10.03 9.17
CA ALA A 61 20.51 10.26 10.11
C ALA A 61 20.18 8.98 10.88
N GLU A 62 20.11 9.08 12.21
CA GLU A 62 19.75 7.96 13.08
C GLU A 62 18.24 7.74 13.16
N ARG A 63 17.44 8.67 12.63
CA ARG A 63 15.98 8.63 12.62
C ARG A 63 15.45 8.82 11.22
N SER A 64 14.41 8.08 10.86
CA SER A 64 13.81 8.21 9.54
C SER A 64 12.29 8.05 9.55
N LEU A 65 11.60 8.87 8.75
CA LEU A 65 10.25 8.57 8.31
C LEU A 65 10.34 7.87 6.96
N ILE A 66 9.72 6.71 6.84
CA ILE A 66 9.58 5.94 5.59
C ILE A 66 8.11 6.00 5.18
N MET A 67 7.79 6.53 4.01
CA MET A 67 6.45 6.50 3.44
C MET A 67 6.44 5.65 2.18
N VAL A 68 5.56 4.65 2.14
CA VAL A 68 5.43 3.71 1.01
C VAL A 68 4.10 3.91 0.31
N SER A 69 4.13 3.98 -1.02
CA SER A 69 2.94 4.02 -1.87
C SER A 69 2.91 2.83 -2.83
N GLY A 70 1.71 2.42 -3.20
CA GLY A 70 1.51 1.41 -4.22
C GLY A 70 1.93 -0.01 -3.81
N THR A 71 1.85 -0.36 -2.54
CA THR A 71 1.96 -1.75 -2.07
C THR A 71 0.92 -2.62 -2.77
N HIS A 72 -0.32 -2.15 -2.85
CA HIS A 72 -1.29 -2.62 -3.83
C HIS A 72 -1.37 -1.60 -4.97
N GLY A 73 -1.28 -2.08 -6.21
CA GLY A 73 -1.11 -1.19 -7.34
C GLY A 73 -2.24 -0.17 -7.53
N ALA A 74 -3.50 -0.62 -7.43
CA ALA A 74 -4.67 0.27 -7.59
C ALA A 74 -4.75 1.40 -6.54
N GLU A 75 -4.10 1.22 -5.39
CA GLU A 75 -4.05 2.18 -4.28
C GLU A 75 -2.92 3.21 -4.46
N GLY A 76 -2.02 2.96 -5.41
CA GLY A 76 -0.84 3.79 -5.68
C GLY A 76 -1.14 5.25 -5.98
N PHE A 77 -2.30 5.56 -6.55
CA PHE A 77 -2.71 6.93 -6.85
C PHE A 77 -2.81 7.82 -5.60
N ALA A 78 -3.38 7.30 -4.52
CA ALA A 78 -3.53 8.03 -3.27
C ALA A 78 -2.17 8.25 -2.59
N GLY A 79 -1.36 7.19 -2.50
CA GLY A 79 -0.03 7.28 -1.91
C GLY A 79 0.91 8.20 -2.70
N SER A 80 0.89 8.12 -4.04
CA SER A 80 1.63 9.02 -4.93
C SER A 80 1.22 10.49 -4.70
N ALA A 81 -0.09 10.77 -4.63
CA ALA A 81 -0.58 12.13 -4.41
C ALA A 81 -0.13 12.70 -3.06
N ILE A 82 -0.12 11.89 -1.98
CA ILE A 82 0.37 12.30 -0.67
C ILE A 82 1.87 12.61 -0.72
N GLN A 83 2.68 11.72 -1.34
CA GLN A 83 4.13 11.91 -1.47
C GLN A 83 4.46 13.15 -2.31
N CYS A 84 3.77 13.35 -3.44
CA CYS A 84 3.93 14.53 -4.29
C CYS A 84 3.52 15.83 -3.56
N ALA A 85 2.41 15.84 -2.83
CA ALA A 85 2.00 16.99 -2.04
C ALA A 85 3.01 17.32 -0.93
N TRP A 86 3.58 16.30 -0.29
CA TRP A 86 4.63 16.48 0.71
C TRP A 86 5.89 17.10 0.08
N LEU A 87 6.36 16.57 -1.06
CA LEU A 87 7.48 17.15 -1.81
C LEU A 87 7.22 18.58 -2.28
N ALA A 88 6.02 18.86 -2.78
CA ALA A 88 5.64 20.22 -3.23
C ALA A 88 5.61 21.23 -2.07
N ALA A 89 5.29 20.78 -0.86
CA ALA A 89 5.34 21.63 0.33
C ALA A 89 6.77 22.00 0.70
N LEU A 90 7.76 21.10 0.47
CA LEU A 90 9.18 21.36 0.72
C LEU A 90 9.80 22.35 -0.28
N LYS A 91 9.27 22.47 -1.50
CA LYS A 91 9.79 23.43 -2.51
C LYS A 91 9.79 24.90 -2.06
N LYS A 92 9.10 25.21 -0.98
CA LYS A 92 9.06 26.55 -0.39
C LYS A 92 10.25 26.88 0.52
N GLY A 93 11.18 25.90 0.71
CA GLY A 93 12.41 26.03 1.49
C GLY A 93 13.33 24.81 1.29
N ALA A 94 14.61 24.90 1.68
CA ALA A 94 15.52 23.77 1.59
C ALA A 94 15.11 22.64 2.56
N PRO A 95 15.33 21.34 2.24
CA PRO A 95 15.03 20.23 3.17
C PRO A 95 15.64 20.41 4.57
N SER A 96 16.82 21.04 4.66
CA SER A 96 17.49 21.37 5.93
C SER A 96 16.75 22.39 6.79
N GLU A 97 15.81 23.15 6.24
CA GLU A 97 15.00 24.10 7.02
C GLU A 97 13.81 23.43 7.71
N TYR A 98 13.41 22.25 7.22
CA TYR A 98 12.25 21.52 7.71
C TYR A 98 12.59 20.20 8.41
N LEU A 99 13.74 19.61 8.07
CA LEU A 99 14.20 18.35 8.66
C LEU A 99 15.37 18.60 9.60
N PRO A 100 15.30 18.16 10.86
CA PRO A 100 16.43 18.22 11.77
C PRO A 100 17.64 17.45 11.23
N ASN A 101 18.85 17.86 11.64
CA ASN A 101 20.12 17.28 11.17
C ASN A 101 20.29 15.77 11.45
N ASN A 102 19.46 15.18 12.31
CA ASN A 102 19.49 13.75 12.65
C ASN A 102 18.27 12.97 12.14
N LEU A 103 17.46 13.58 11.26
CA LEU A 103 16.26 12.98 10.70
C LEU A 103 16.30 13.01 9.17
N SER A 104 15.99 11.88 8.56
CA SER A 104 15.76 11.75 7.12
C SER A 104 14.31 11.33 6.83
N VAL A 105 13.88 11.56 5.59
CA VAL A 105 12.63 11.01 5.07
C VAL A 105 12.95 10.19 3.83
N LEU A 106 12.47 8.96 3.78
CA LEU A 106 12.54 8.09 2.62
C LEU A 106 11.15 7.90 2.03
N LEU A 107 10.96 8.32 0.79
CA LEU A 107 9.77 8.05 0.01
C LEU A 107 10.03 6.83 -0.87
N VAL A 108 9.22 5.77 -0.73
CA VAL A 108 9.20 4.61 -1.61
C VAL A 108 7.96 4.74 -2.49
N HIS A 109 8.16 5.16 -3.74
CA HIS A 109 7.07 5.44 -4.66
C HIS A 109 6.84 4.25 -5.59
N GLY A 110 5.59 3.77 -5.63
CA GLY A 110 5.16 2.71 -6.54
C GLY A 110 5.80 1.35 -6.27
N LEU A 111 5.78 0.86 -5.02
CA LEU A 111 6.42 -0.42 -4.63
C LEU A 111 5.98 -1.60 -5.51
N ASN A 112 4.70 -1.68 -5.86
CA ASN A 112 4.15 -2.59 -6.86
C ASN A 112 3.92 -1.84 -8.19
N ALA A 113 4.99 -1.49 -8.87
CA ALA A 113 4.93 -0.75 -10.12
C ALA A 113 4.10 -1.47 -11.20
N PHE A 114 4.18 -2.82 -11.25
CA PHE A 114 3.37 -3.62 -12.17
C PHE A 114 1.87 -3.47 -11.89
N GLY A 115 1.44 -3.75 -10.66
CA GLY A 115 0.04 -3.61 -10.28
C GLY A 115 -0.48 -2.18 -10.47
N PHE A 116 0.35 -1.17 -10.20
CA PHE A 116 -0.01 0.24 -10.38
C PHE A 116 -0.24 0.56 -11.86
N ALA A 117 0.67 0.15 -12.74
CA ALA A 117 0.59 0.41 -14.18
C ALA A 117 -0.54 -0.36 -14.86
N HIS A 118 -0.73 -1.63 -14.48
CA HIS A 118 -1.79 -2.49 -15.05
C HIS A 118 -3.16 -2.30 -14.38
N GLY A 119 -3.28 -1.40 -13.40
CA GLY A 119 -4.51 -1.20 -12.64
C GLY A 119 -4.95 -2.50 -11.96
N ARG A 120 -4.05 -3.14 -11.18
CA ARG A 120 -4.28 -4.35 -10.41
C ARG A 120 -3.96 -4.14 -8.93
N ARG A 121 -4.53 -4.98 -8.07
CA ARG A 121 -4.11 -5.05 -6.66
C ARG A 121 -2.73 -5.69 -6.54
N VAL A 122 -2.54 -6.81 -7.22
CA VAL A 122 -1.41 -7.74 -7.11
C VAL A 122 -0.30 -7.43 -8.12
N ASN A 123 0.82 -8.11 -8.00
CA ASN A 123 1.96 -7.97 -8.92
C ASN A 123 1.84 -8.87 -10.16
N GLU A 124 2.89 -8.94 -10.98
CA GLU A 124 3.01 -9.75 -12.20
C GLU A 124 2.78 -11.25 -11.98
N ASN A 125 3.05 -11.76 -10.78
CA ASN A 125 2.89 -13.16 -10.40
C ASN A 125 1.59 -13.42 -9.62
N ASN A 126 0.60 -12.54 -9.72
CA ASN A 126 -0.65 -12.58 -8.95
C ASN A 126 -0.44 -12.55 -7.43
N VAL A 127 0.71 -12.06 -6.96
CA VAL A 127 1.06 -12.01 -5.54
C VAL A 127 0.59 -10.70 -4.92
N ASP A 128 -0.16 -10.81 -3.83
CA ASP A 128 -0.45 -9.71 -2.91
C ASP A 128 0.81 -9.39 -2.10
N LEU A 129 1.45 -8.27 -2.38
CA LEU A 129 2.70 -7.89 -1.73
C LEU A 129 2.57 -7.82 -0.21
N ASN A 130 1.41 -7.43 0.28
CA ASN A 130 1.14 -7.32 1.71
C ASN A 130 0.86 -8.68 2.38
N ARG A 131 1.21 -9.78 1.67
CA ARG A 131 1.24 -11.18 2.15
C ARG A 131 2.59 -11.86 1.87
N ASN A 132 3.49 -11.22 1.12
CA ASN A 132 4.73 -11.86 0.66
C ASN A 132 5.93 -11.69 1.60
N PHE A 133 5.86 -10.82 2.61
CA PHE A 133 6.96 -10.58 3.56
C PHE A 133 6.89 -11.55 4.75
N ILE A 134 7.00 -12.83 4.44
CA ILE A 134 7.12 -13.94 5.41
C ILE A 134 8.49 -14.61 5.27
N ASP A 135 8.81 -15.50 6.19
CA ASP A 135 9.90 -16.46 6.02
C ASP A 135 9.46 -17.56 5.04
N HIS A 136 9.97 -17.50 3.82
CA HIS A 136 9.64 -18.45 2.75
C HIS A 136 10.35 -19.80 2.89
N GLU A 137 11.34 -19.93 3.77
CA GLU A 137 11.98 -21.19 4.12
C GLU A 137 11.17 -22.01 5.15
N ALA A 138 10.27 -21.33 5.88
CA ALA A 138 9.37 -21.97 6.83
C ALA A 138 8.11 -22.52 6.15
N GLU A 139 7.34 -23.34 6.87
CA GLU A 139 6.01 -23.78 6.42
C GLU A 139 5.09 -22.56 6.25
N HIS A 140 4.51 -22.41 5.06
CA HIS A 140 3.62 -21.28 4.77
C HIS A 140 2.33 -21.36 5.59
N PRO A 141 1.80 -20.24 6.04
CA PRO A 141 0.56 -20.19 6.82
C PRO A 141 -0.62 -20.77 6.04
N LYS A 142 -1.35 -21.69 6.65
CA LYS A 142 -2.59 -22.27 6.09
C LYS A 142 -3.78 -21.37 6.39
N ASN A 143 -4.69 -21.26 5.42
CA ASN A 143 -5.94 -20.53 5.58
C ASN A 143 -7.14 -21.45 5.29
N GLU A 144 -7.61 -22.16 6.31
CA GLU A 144 -8.75 -23.06 6.19
C GLU A 144 -10.04 -22.35 5.75
N ASN A 145 -10.22 -21.07 6.12
CA ASN A 145 -11.38 -20.31 5.67
C ASN A 145 -11.30 -20.02 4.17
N TYR A 146 -10.11 -19.77 3.63
CA TYR A 146 -9.91 -19.60 2.19
C TYR A 146 -10.18 -20.89 1.44
N ALA A 147 -9.75 -22.03 1.95
CA ALA A 147 -10.02 -23.34 1.34
C ALA A 147 -11.53 -23.63 1.14
N VAL A 148 -12.40 -23.01 1.96
CA VAL A 148 -13.86 -23.15 1.83
C VAL A 148 -14.47 -22.17 0.82
N ILE A 149 -13.98 -20.92 0.78
CA ILE A 149 -14.64 -19.83 0.03
C ILE A 149 -13.84 -19.35 -1.21
N GLY A 150 -12.60 -19.82 -1.38
CA GLY A 150 -11.64 -19.28 -2.34
C GLY A 150 -12.12 -19.32 -3.79
N ASP A 151 -12.70 -20.41 -4.23
CA ASP A 151 -13.22 -20.57 -5.60
C ASP A 151 -14.37 -19.59 -5.88
N ALA A 152 -15.27 -19.43 -4.91
CA ALA A 152 -16.35 -18.45 -5.02
C ALA A 152 -15.82 -16.99 -4.97
N LEU A 153 -14.77 -16.73 -4.19
CA LEU A 153 -14.09 -15.41 -4.18
C LEU A 153 -13.43 -15.10 -5.51
N ALA A 154 -12.70 -16.06 -6.10
CA ALA A 154 -11.92 -15.83 -7.32
C ALA A 154 -12.79 -15.57 -8.55
N ALA A 155 -14.04 -16.03 -8.56
CA ALA A 155 -14.95 -16.00 -9.69
C ALA A 155 -14.38 -16.71 -10.95
N THR A 156 -14.98 -17.83 -11.33
CA THR A 156 -14.49 -18.71 -12.40
C THR A 156 -14.83 -18.22 -13.82
N ALA A 157 -15.57 -17.13 -13.93
CA ALA A 157 -15.96 -16.52 -15.21
C ALA A 157 -16.22 -15.03 -15.06
N LEU A 158 -16.14 -14.30 -16.17
CA LEU A 158 -16.39 -12.86 -16.20
C LEU A 158 -17.89 -12.54 -16.17
N ASP A 159 -18.69 -13.32 -16.88
CA ASP A 159 -20.15 -13.17 -16.98
C ASP A 159 -20.83 -14.54 -17.22
N GLY A 160 -22.14 -14.53 -17.47
CA GLY A 160 -22.91 -15.72 -17.81
C GLY A 160 -23.33 -16.61 -16.63
N PRO A 161 -23.76 -17.85 -16.90
CA PRO A 161 -24.27 -18.77 -15.87
C PRO A 161 -23.24 -19.11 -14.79
N ASP A 162 -21.98 -19.31 -15.16
CA ASP A 162 -20.89 -19.70 -14.23
C ASP A 162 -20.57 -18.53 -13.28
N ARG A 163 -20.55 -17.29 -13.78
CA ARG A 163 -20.42 -16.12 -12.93
C ARG A 163 -21.60 -15.99 -11.97
N THR A 164 -22.81 -16.16 -12.46
CA THR A 164 -24.02 -16.11 -11.65
C THR A 164 -24.02 -17.20 -10.56
N HIS A 165 -23.52 -18.39 -10.89
CA HIS A 165 -23.36 -19.47 -9.92
C HIS A 165 -22.34 -19.11 -8.84
N SER A 166 -21.16 -18.63 -9.24
CA SER A 166 -20.10 -18.17 -8.31
C SER A 166 -20.59 -17.06 -7.37
N ASP A 167 -21.37 -16.10 -7.87
CA ASP A 167 -21.91 -15.00 -7.05
C ASP A 167 -22.92 -15.50 -6.01
N LYS A 168 -23.82 -16.42 -6.40
CA LYS A 168 -24.77 -17.04 -5.48
C LYS A 168 -24.10 -17.90 -4.42
N GLU A 169 -23.07 -18.65 -4.83
CA GLU A 169 -22.30 -19.48 -3.90
C GLU A 169 -21.51 -18.62 -2.89
N LEU A 170 -20.92 -17.52 -3.35
CA LEU A 170 -20.27 -16.58 -2.47
C LEU A 170 -21.24 -16.01 -1.43
N GLU A 171 -22.44 -15.61 -1.86
CA GLU A 171 -23.45 -15.06 -0.93
C GLU A 171 -23.89 -16.12 0.09
N ARG A 172 -24.20 -17.33 -0.36
CA ARG A 172 -24.52 -18.46 0.50
C ARG A 172 -23.43 -18.73 1.55
N LEU A 173 -22.17 -18.78 1.11
CA LEU A 173 -21.03 -19.01 1.99
C LEU A 173 -20.80 -17.85 2.97
N ARG A 174 -21.06 -16.62 2.54
CA ARG A 174 -20.98 -15.44 3.43
C ARG A 174 -22.02 -15.50 4.53
N GLU A 175 -23.27 -15.89 4.21
CA GLU A 175 -24.33 -16.06 5.20
C GLU A 175 -24.01 -17.21 6.18
N GLU A 176 -23.54 -18.35 5.66
CA GLU A 176 -23.21 -19.55 6.45
C GLU A 176 -21.99 -19.33 7.37
N LEU A 177 -20.90 -18.77 6.84
CA LEU A 177 -19.65 -18.58 7.57
C LEU A 177 -19.69 -17.36 8.51
N GLY A 178 -20.44 -16.34 8.14
CA GLY A 178 -20.46 -15.05 8.82
C GLY A 178 -19.25 -14.18 8.52
N GLN A 179 -19.40 -12.89 8.76
CA GLN A 179 -18.43 -11.85 8.39
C GLN A 179 -17.01 -12.12 8.90
N LEU A 180 -16.85 -12.63 10.11
CA LEU A 180 -15.51 -12.85 10.68
C LEU A 180 -14.71 -13.91 9.92
N LYS A 181 -15.34 -15.01 9.50
CA LYS A 181 -14.65 -16.06 8.73
C LYS A 181 -14.34 -15.60 7.31
N VAL A 182 -15.23 -14.81 6.70
CA VAL A 182 -14.96 -14.16 5.40
C VAL A 182 -13.77 -13.22 5.49
N MET A 183 -13.71 -12.38 6.52
CA MET A 183 -12.54 -11.50 6.75
C MET A 183 -11.25 -12.28 6.98
N ARG A 184 -11.33 -13.46 7.61
CA ARG A 184 -10.18 -14.38 7.74
C ARG A 184 -9.79 -14.99 6.41
N ALA A 185 -10.75 -15.37 5.57
CA ALA A 185 -10.46 -15.91 4.25
C ALA A 185 -9.66 -14.92 3.40
N ILE A 186 -10.07 -13.64 3.34
CA ILE A 186 -9.35 -12.60 2.60
C ILE A 186 -8.04 -12.14 3.27
N GLY A 187 -7.71 -12.68 4.43
CA GLY A 187 -6.47 -12.39 5.16
C GLY A 187 -5.19 -12.83 4.46
N GLY A 188 -5.29 -13.64 3.41
CA GLY A 188 -4.18 -14.16 2.62
C GLY A 188 -4.16 -15.68 2.57
N GLN A 189 -3.58 -16.22 1.50
CA GLN A 189 -3.42 -17.66 1.28
C GLN A 189 -2.17 -17.94 0.44
N TYR A 190 -1.67 -19.18 0.47
CA TYR A 190 -0.41 -19.57 -0.19
C TYR A 190 -0.54 -20.82 -1.04
N ASP A 191 -1.74 -21.40 -1.18
CA ASP A 191 -1.97 -22.68 -1.83
C ASP A 191 -2.59 -22.58 -3.22
N ALA A 192 -3.27 -21.46 -3.52
CA ALA A 192 -3.93 -21.21 -4.80
C ALA A 192 -3.27 -20.02 -5.56
N PRO A 193 -2.28 -20.29 -6.44
CA PRO A 193 -1.55 -19.23 -7.15
C PRO A 193 -2.43 -18.35 -8.04
N GLU A 194 -3.48 -18.90 -8.63
CA GLU A 194 -4.45 -18.16 -9.45
C GLU A 194 -5.60 -17.56 -8.64
N GLY A 195 -5.64 -17.84 -7.34
CA GLY A 195 -6.66 -17.31 -6.44
C GLY A 195 -6.39 -15.89 -5.97
N MET A 196 -7.41 -15.28 -5.39
CA MET A 196 -7.29 -13.95 -4.78
C MET A 196 -6.45 -14.00 -3.49
N PHE A 197 -5.81 -12.88 -3.14
CA PHE A 197 -5.02 -12.71 -1.91
C PHE A 197 -3.85 -13.70 -1.76
N TYR A 198 -3.31 -14.17 -2.87
CA TYR A 198 -2.17 -15.09 -2.89
C TYR A 198 -0.89 -14.42 -2.40
N GLY A 199 -0.21 -15.02 -1.42
CA GLY A 199 1.00 -14.47 -0.79
C GLY A 199 2.30 -14.86 -1.47
N GLY A 200 2.27 -15.77 -2.48
CA GLY A 200 3.47 -16.27 -3.16
C GLY A 200 4.16 -17.39 -2.38
N ARG A 201 4.95 -18.19 -3.09
CA ARG A 201 5.77 -19.30 -2.52
C ARG A 201 7.24 -18.90 -2.36
N VAL A 202 7.63 -17.75 -2.92
CA VAL A 202 8.99 -17.20 -2.87
C VAL A 202 8.92 -15.68 -2.74
N PRO A 203 10.00 -15.02 -2.28
CA PRO A 203 10.07 -13.57 -2.32
C PRO A 203 9.95 -13.08 -3.77
N VAL A 204 9.02 -12.15 -4.02
CA VAL A 204 8.88 -11.52 -5.33
C VAL A 204 9.85 -10.33 -5.48
N TRP A 205 9.98 -9.80 -6.72
CA TRP A 205 10.93 -8.72 -7.01
C TRP A 205 10.77 -7.52 -6.05
N SER A 206 9.55 -7.04 -5.83
CA SER A 206 9.29 -5.90 -4.93
C SER A 206 9.67 -6.17 -3.47
N ASN A 207 9.53 -7.42 -2.99
CA ASN A 207 10.02 -7.84 -1.67
C ASN A 207 11.53 -7.73 -1.60
N GLY A 208 12.23 -8.31 -2.60
CA GLY A 208 13.69 -8.21 -2.70
C GLY A 208 14.18 -6.77 -2.79
N ALA A 209 13.55 -5.95 -3.62
CA ALA A 209 13.88 -4.54 -3.78
C ALA A 209 13.73 -3.75 -2.47
N LEU A 210 12.61 -3.90 -1.76
CA LEU A 210 12.40 -3.21 -0.47
C LEU A 210 13.48 -3.61 0.54
N ARG A 211 13.75 -4.92 0.69
CA ARG A 211 14.76 -5.46 1.62
C ARG A 211 16.18 -5.01 1.28
N GLN A 212 16.51 -4.91 0.00
CA GLN A 212 17.83 -4.47 -0.47
C GLN A 212 18.03 -2.97 -0.29
N TYR A 213 17.05 -2.15 -0.69
CA TYR A 213 17.27 -0.71 -0.79
C TYR A 213 16.97 0.05 0.50
N LEU A 214 16.16 -0.47 1.41
CA LEU A 214 15.97 0.16 2.72
C LEU A 214 17.28 0.34 3.49
N PRO A 215 18.11 -0.70 3.75
CA PRO A 215 19.38 -0.53 4.44
C PRO A 215 20.41 0.24 3.61
N GLN A 216 20.38 0.14 2.28
CA GLN A 216 21.26 0.94 1.42
C GLN A 216 21.01 2.43 1.57
N MET A 217 19.76 2.85 1.69
CA MET A 217 19.35 4.24 1.81
C MET A 217 19.41 4.76 3.27
N LEU A 218 19.27 3.87 4.27
CA LEU A 218 19.07 4.21 5.68
C LEU A 218 20.04 3.48 6.63
N GLY A 219 21.26 3.17 6.19
CA GLY A 219 22.21 2.32 6.92
C GLY A 219 22.64 2.80 8.32
N ALA A 220 22.37 4.05 8.70
CA ALA A 220 22.66 4.60 10.02
C ALA A 220 21.42 4.67 10.93
N VAL A 221 20.24 4.29 10.44
CA VAL A 221 18.99 4.42 11.18
C VAL A 221 18.99 3.55 12.44
N LYS A 222 18.50 4.11 13.53
CA LYS A 222 18.27 3.42 14.82
C LYS A 222 16.79 3.37 15.16
N LEU A 223 16.02 4.37 14.71
CA LEU A 223 14.58 4.47 14.93
C LEU A 223 13.90 4.96 13.66
N ALA A 224 12.93 4.21 13.16
CA ALA A 224 12.15 4.60 12.01
C ALA A 224 10.63 4.56 12.27
N ALA A 225 9.91 5.51 11.65
CA ALA A 225 8.49 5.43 11.44
C ALA A 225 8.25 4.89 10.02
N TYR A 226 7.47 3.83 9.88
CA TYR A 226 7.12 3.24 8.58
C TYR A 226 5.62 3.39 8.34
N VAL A 227 5.24 4.13 7.31
CA VAL A 227 3.84 4.39 6.94
C VAL A 227 3.56 3.80 5.57
N ASP A 228 2.75 2.74 5.53
CA ASP A 228 2.26 2.11 4.30
C ASP A 228 0.88 2.66 3.97
N ILE A 229 0.73 3.30 2.80
CA ILE A 229 -0.47 4.03 2.42
C ILE A 229 -1.38 3.12 1.61
N HIS A 230 -2.60 2.91 2.12
CA HIS A 230 -3.62 2.03 1.56
C HIS A 230 -4.96 2.72 1.39
N THR A 231 -5.81 2.14 0.54
CA THR A 231 -7.19 2.59 0.33
C THR A 231 -8.13 1.39 0.18
N GLY A 232 -9.41 1.57 0.51
CA GLY A 232 -10.46 0.56 0.28
C GLY A 232 -11.33 0.28 1.49
N LEU A 233 -10.80 0.42 2.71
CA LEU A 233 -11.50 0.04 3.93
C LEU A 233 -11.76 1.23 4.85
N GLY A 234 -12.93 1.28 5.43
CA GLY A 234 -13.32 2.29 6.41
C GLY A 234 -14.26 3.36 5.86
N PRO A 235 -14.56 4.40 6.66
CA PRO A 235 -15.39 5.52 6.21
C PRO A 235 -14.72 6.31 5.09
N SER A 236 -15.48 6.68 4.05
CA SER A 236 -14.96 7.38 2.87
C SER A 236 -14.18 8.65 3.23
N GLY A 237 -12.96 8.76 2.71
CA GLY A 237 -12.06 9.90 2.94
C GLY A 237 -11.43 9.94 4.34
N TYR A 238 -11.79 9.04 5.25
CA TYR A 238 -11.16 8.95 6.56
C TYR A 238 -9.94 8.06 6.51
N GLY A 239 -8.77 8.62 6.89
CA GLY A 239 -7.51 7.88 7.01
C GLY A 239 -7.37 7.23 8.38
N SER A 240 -7.70 5.93 8.45
CA SER A 240 -7.62 5.13 9.68
C SER A 240 -6.18 4.70 9.97
N PRO A 241 -5.59 5.03 11.12
CA PRO A 241 -4.27 4.55 11.50
C PRO A 241 -4.36 3.11 12.05
N MET A 242 -3.88 2.14 11.29
CA MET A 242 -3.91 0.72 11.65
C MET A 242 -2.50 0.24 12.02
N GLY A 243 -2.31 -0.11 13.30
CA GLY A 243 -1.00 -0.50 13.82
C GLY A 243 -0.58 -1.93 13.48
N TYR A 244 0.72 -2.15 13.49
CA TYR A 244 1.37 -3.46 13.33
C TYR A 244 1.73 -4.11 14.66
N HIS A 245 1.79 -3.31 15.72
CA HIS A 245 2.30 -3.73 17.02
C HIS A 245 1.18 -4.22 17.93
N TRP A 246 1.49 -5.26 18.71
CA TRP A 246 0.60 -5.76 19.74
C TRP A 246 0.51 -4.80 20.91
N LYS A 247 -0.65 -4.75 21.56
CA LYS A 247 -0.79 -4.05 22.84
C LYS A 247 0.30 -4.51 23.82
N GLU A 248 0.73 -3.62 24.70
CA GLU A 248 1.74 -3.89 25.72
C GLU A 248 3.17 -4.09 25.16
N THR A 249 3.42 -3.63 23.93
CA THR A 249 4.77 -3.54 23.37
C THR A 249 5.19 -2.08 23.23
N GLU A 250 6.50 -1.83 23.33
CA GLU A 250 7.09 -0.49 23.14
C GLU A 250 6.71 0.11 21.76
N GLY A 251 6.71 -0.70 20.71
CA GLY A 251 6.29 -0.27 19.37
C GLY A 251 4.83 0.20 19.33
N TYR A 252 3.94 -0.43 20.09
CA TYR A 252 2.55 0.02 20.21
C TYR A 252 2.44 1.34 20.95
N ASP A 253 3.16 1.48 22.04
CA ASP A 253 3.15 2.71 22.86
C ASP A 253 3.69 3.90 22.06
N LEU A 254 4.77 3.71 21.31
CA LEU A 254 5.33 4.71 20.40
C LEU A 254 4.34 5.06 19.29
N ALA A 255 3.78 4.06 18.60
CA ALA A 255 2.81 4.29 17.54
C ALA A 255 1.60 5.08 18.04
N ARG A 256 1.09 4.73 19.21
CA ARG A 256 -0.03 5.43 19.84
C ARG A 256 0.33 6.84 20.29
N ALA A 257 1.54 7.05 20.79
CA ALA A 257 2.03 8.38 21.14
C ALA A 257 2.19 9.29 19.92
N TRP A 258 2.57 8.74 18.76
CA TRP A 258 2.75 9.51 17.52
C TRP A 258 1.44 9.77 16.80
N TRP A 259 0.58 8.75 16.61
CA TRP A 259 -0.59 8.81 15.73
C TRP A 259 -1.93 8.86 16.47
N GLY A 260 -1.88 8.89 17.81
CA GLY A 260 -3.05 9.14 18.64
C GLY A 260 -3.80 7.89 19.09
N LYS A 261 -4.83 8.13 19.92
CA LYS A 261 -5.61 7.08 20.59
C LYS A 261 -6.49 6.27 19.64
N ASP A 262 -6.81 6.82 18.47
CA ASP A 262 -7.66 6.16 17.45
C ASP A 262 -6.89 5.11 16.65
N MET A 263 -5.56 5.03 16.86
CA MET A 263 -4.75 3.96 16.28
C MET A 263 -5.19 2.60 16.82
N THR A 264 -5.47 1.68 15.91
CA THR A 264 -5.80 0.29 16.28
C THR A 264 -4.53 -0.50 16.55
N ALA A 265 -4.57 -1.41 17.52
CA ALA A 265 -3.51 -2.39 17.69
C ALA A 265 -3.55 -3.44 16.58
N ALA A 266 -2.46 -4.18 16.41
CA ALA A 266 -2.51 -5.44 15.66
C ALA A 266 -3.58 -6.34 16.27
N SER A 267 -4.60 -6.68 15.53
CA SER A 267 -5.81 -7.27 16.10
C SER A 267 -5.94 -8.77 15.92
N VAL A 268 -5.21 -9.38 14.99
CA VAL A 268 -5.31 -10.83 14.75
C VAL A 268 -4.07 -11.33 14.01
N LYS A 269 -3.63 -12.55 14.31
CA LYS A 269 -2.62 -13.30 13.54
C LYS A 269 -3.12 -13.72 12.13
N ILE A 270 -3.93 -12.89 11.47
CA ILE A 270 -4.58 -13.24 10.20
C ILE A 270 -3.79 -12.73 9.01
N ASN A 271 -3.12 -11.60 9.14
CA ASN A 271 -2.39 -10.97 8.05
C ASN A 271 -0.89 -11.16 8.25
N HIS A 272 -0.38 -12.31 7.82
CA HIS A 272 1.05 -12.54 7.72
C HIS A 272 1.64 -11.79 6.51
N GLY A 273 2.92 -11.48 6.59
CA GLY A 273 3.67 -11.02 5.42
C GLY A 273 3.40 -9.60 4.95
N LYS A 274 3.07 -8.69 5.85
CA LYS A 274 2.95 -7.26 5.53
C LYS A 274 4.32 -6.62 5.25
N THR A 275 4.36 -5.61 4.38
CA THR A 275 5.58 -4.88 4.00
C THR A 275 6.35 -4.32 5.20
N GLY A 276 5.65 -3.84 6.23
CA GLY A 276 6.28 -3.34 7.45
C GLY A 276 7.07 -4.40 8.23
N HIS A 277 6.68 -5.69 8.18
CA HIS A 277 7.49 -6.76 8.76
C HIS A 277 8.82 -6.90 8.01
N GLY A 278 8.77 -6.82 6.66
CA GLY A 278 9.99 -6.80 5.85
C GLY A 278 10.89 -5.60 6.15
N ALA A 279 10.32 -4.44 6.44
CA ALA A 279 11.08 -3.27 6.85
C ALA A 279 11.73 -3.44 8.23
N MET A 280 11.01 -4.02 9.22
CA MET A 280 11.57 -4.36 10.53
C MET A 280 12.77 -5.30 10.41
N GLU A 281 12.64 -6.35 9.59
CA GLU A 281 13.72 -7.31 9.36
C GLU A 281 14.91 -6.69 8.61
N ALA A 282 14.65 -5.94 7.54
CA ALA A 282 15.69 -5.34 6.71
C ALA A 282 16.51 -4.27 7.43
N LEU A 283 15.92 -3.55 8.37
CA LEU A 283 16.58 -2.49 9.13
C LEU A 283 17.06 -2.93 10.52
N ALA A 284 16.93 -4.21 10.87
CA ALA A 284 17.42 -4.72 12.16
C ALA A 284 18.93 -4.41 12.34
N PRO A 285 19.40 -3.96 13.52
CA PRO A 285 18.69 -3.92 14.80
C PRO A 285 17.90 -2.62 15.07
N ALA A 286 17.65 -1.77 14.09
CA ALA A 286 16.86 -0.56 14.27
C ALA A 286 15.42 -0.87 14.74
N GLN A 287 14.88 -0.02 15.59
CA GLN A 287 13.47 -0.07 15.97
C GLN A 287 12.63 0.56 14.85
N VAL A 288 11.70 -0.20 14.28
CA VAL A 288 10.78 0.29 13.24
C VAL A 288 9.34 0.27 13.76
N VAL A 289 8.74 1.44 13.88
CA VAL A 289 7.35 1.61 14.31
C VAL A 289 6.46 1.72 13.07
N CYS A 290 5.66 0.69 12.81
CA CYS A 290 4.90 0.55 11.57
C CYS A 290 3.44 0.92 11.72
N LEU A 291 2.90 1.55 10.67
CA LEU A 291 1.51 1.94 10.50
C LEU A 291 1.03 1.63 9.08
N THR A 292 -0.14 1.02 8.93
CA THR A 292 -0.95 1.11 7.71
C THR A 292 -1.86 2.32 7.84
N LEU A 293 -1.77 3.27 6.91
CA LEU A 293 -2.71 4.38 6.79
C LEU A 293 -3.77 4.01 5.75
N GLU A 294 -4.95 3.60 6.22
CA GLU A 294 -6.02 3.06 5.39
C GLU A 294 -7.11 4.10 5.14
N PHE A 295 -7.34 4.47 3.89
CA PHE A 295 -8.40 5.42 3.51
C PHE A 295 -9.64 4.69 3.00
N GLY A 296 -10.78 4.94 3.63
CA GLY A 296 -12.07 4.43 3.15
C GLY A 296 -12.47 5.01 1.78
N THR A 297 -13.15 4.20 0.99
CA THR A 297 -13.64 4.56 -0.35
C THR A 297 -15.14 4.23 -0.50
N LEU A 298 -15.46 3.00 -0.83
CA LEU A 298 -16.81 2.46 -1.00
C LEU A 298 -17.18 1.47 0.13
N PRO A 299 -18.43 1.08 0.27
CA PRO A 299 -18.80 -0.04 1.11
C PRO A 299 -18.00 -1.30 0.77
N PHE A 300 -17.59 -2.07 1.78
CA PHE A 300 -16.72 -3.26 1.60
C PHE A 300 -17.24 -4.24 0.54
N ALA A 301 -18.56 -4.44 0.45
CA ALA A 301 -19.15 -5.33 -0.56
C ALA A 301 -18.88 -4.86 -2.00
N GLU A 302 -18.90 -3.54 -2.24
CA GLU A 302 -18.61 -2.95 -3.55
C GLU A 302 -17.11 -3.03 -3.88
N VAL A 303 -16.24 -2.80 -2.90
CA VAL A 303 -14.80 -2.98 -3.05
C VAL A 303 -14.47 -4.44 -3.38
N LEU A 304 -15.08 -5.39 -2.67
CA LEU A 304 -14.89 -6.82 -2.94
C LEU A 304 -15.42 -7.23 -4.32
N ALA A 305 -16.57 -6.70 -4.74
CA ALA A 305 -17.11 -6.95 -6.06
C ALA A 305 -16.15 -6.45 -7.16
N ALA A 306 -15.63 -5.24 -7.03
CA ALA A 306 -14.65 -4.68 -7.96
C ALA A 306 -13.35 -5.50 -8.01
N LEU A 307 -12.86 -6.01 -6.88
CA LEU A 307 -11.71 -6.92 -6.81
C LEU A 307 -11.96 -8.22 -7.58
N ARG A 308 -13.15 -8.82 -7.42
CA ARG A 308 -13.55 -10.05 -8.11
C ARG A 308 -13.69 -9.83 -9.61
N ASP A 309 -14.25 -8.70 -10.03
CA ASP A 309 -14.43 -8.37 -11.45
C ASP A 309 -13.07 -8.16 -12.14
N GLU A 310 -12.14 -7.45 -11.50
CA GLU A 310 -10.79 -7.27 -12.02
C GLU A 310 -10.03 -8.59 -12.08
N HIS A 311 -10.14 -9.42 -11.06
CA HIS A 311 -9.52 -10.73 -11.02
C HIS A 311 -10.06 -11.65 -12.13
N ALA A 312 -11.38 -11.71 -12.32
CA ALA A 312 -12.02 -12.47 -13.39
C ALA A 312 -11.64 -11.93 -14.77
N LEU A 313 -11.54 -10.61 -14.95
CA LEU A 313 -11.06 -10.00 -16.19
C LEU A 313 -9.64 -10.46 -16.53
N TRP A 314 -8.76 -10.52 -15.55
CA TRP A 314 -7.37 -10.94 -15.76
C TRP A 314 -7.25 -12.39 -16.22
N TRP A 315 -8.00 -13.30 -15.61
CA TRP A 315 -7.88 -14.72 -15.86
C TRP A 315 -8.81 -15.25 -16.98
N HIS A 316 -9.95 -14.59 -17.21
CA HIS A 316 -11.03 -15.07 -18.09
C HIS A 316 -11.49 -14.02 -19.10
N GLY A 317 -10.82 -12.88 -19.19
CA GLY A 317 -11.24 -11.77 -20.04
C GLY A 317 -10.45 -11.64 -21.34
N GLU A 318 -9.71 -12.65 -21.79
CA GLU A 318 -8.93 -12.59 -23.02
C GLU A 318 -9.81 -12.17 -24.23
N GLY A 319 -9.36 -11.16 -24.97
CA GLY A 319 -10.10 -10.61 -26.11
C GLY A 319 -11.34 -9.77 -25.75
N ARG A 320 -11.63 -9.53 -24.48
CA ARG A 320 -12.76 -8.72 -24.00
C ARG A 320 -12.34 -7.27 -23.73
N ASP A 321 -13.25 -6.34 -23.96
CA ASP A 321 -13.05 -4.95 -23.50
C ASP A 321 -13.25 -4.85 -22.00
N GLY A 322 -12.15 -4.70 -21.28
CA GLY A 322 -12.13 -4.56 -19.83
C GLY A 322 -12.24 -3.11 -19.31
N THR A 323 -12.42 -2.12 -20.20
CA THR A 323 -12.35 -0.69 -19.84
C THR A 323 -13.32 -0.32 -18.70
N ALA A 324 -14.56 -0.80 -18.75
CA ALA A 324 -15.55 -0.51 -17.71
C ALA A 324 -15.16 -1.13 -16.36
N ILE A 325 -14.66 -2.37 -16.36
CA ILE A 325 -14.21 -3.06 -15.13
C ILE A 325 -13.00 -2.35 -14.54
N LYS A 326 -11.99 -2.01 -15.36
CA LYS A 326 -10.81 -1.27 -14.89
C LYS A 326 -11.15 0.10 -14.32
N LYS A 327 -12.11 0.80 -14.94
CA LYS A 327 -12.62 2.08 -14.42
C LYS A 327 -13.34 1.90 -13.08
N ALA A 328 -14.21 0.91 -12.94
CA ALA A 328 -14.91 0.60 -11.70
C ALA A 328 -13.92 0.18 -10.60
N PHE A 329 -12.97 -0.68 -10.94
CA PHE A 329 -11.91 -1.13 -10.04
C PHE A 329 -11.06 0.05 -9.53
N ARG A 330 -10.62 0.94 -10.43
CA ARG A 330 -9.92 2.16 -10.02
C ARG A 330 -10.79 3.00 -9.08
N GLY A 331 -12.06 3.22 -9.40
CA GLY A 331 -13.00 3.99 -8.58
C GLY A 331 -13.25 3.39 -7.19
N ALA A 332 -13.08 2.07 -7.04
CA ALA A 332 -13.19 1.39 -5.76
C ALA A 332 -11.99 1.67 -4.84
N PHE A 333 -10.84 2.10 -5.36
CA PHE A 333 -9.63 2.39 -4.60
C PHE A 333 -9.17 3.84 -4.68
N CYS A 334 -9.57 4.59 -5.69
CA CYS A 334 -9.23 5.98 -5.86
C CYS A 334 -10.45 6.77 -6.34
N ARG A 335 -11.05 7.55 -5.45
CA ARG A 335 -12.24 8.33 -5.75
C ARG A 335 -11.90 9.57 -6.57
N ASP A 336 -12.82 9.96 -7.45
CA ASP A 336 -12.66 11.15 -8.29
C ASP A 336 -13.18 12.43 -7.62
N GLU A 337 -13.94 12.30 -6.54
CA GLU A 337 -14.49 13.44 -5.81
C GLU A 337 -13.38 14.33 -5.22
N PRO A 338 -13.36 15.62 -5.53
CA PRO A 338 -12.33 16.55 -5.06
C PRO A 338 -12.20 16.59 -3.53
N GLU A 339 -13.31 16.43 -2.82
CA GLU A 339 -13.37 16.43 -1.35
C GLU A 339 -12.66 15.20 -0.77
N TRP A 340 -12.86 14.02 -1.39
CA TRP A 340 -12.15 12.79 -1.00
C TRP A 340 -10.63 12.94 -1.22
N ARG A 341 -10.23 13.44 -2.40
CA ARG A 341 -8.82 13.68 -2.74
C ARG A 341 -8.15 14.66 -1.79
N ALA A 342 -8.83 15.75 -1.47
CA ALA A 342 -8.33 16.74 -0.53
C ALA A 342 -8.15 16.16 0.88
N ALA A 343 -9.14 15.41 1.38
CA ALA A 343 -9.10 14.77 2.69
C ALA A 343 -7.95 13.73 2.80
N VAL A 344 -7.76 12.92 1.76
CA VAL A 344 -6.66 11.94 1.67
C VAL A 344 -5.30 12.62 1.80
N VAL A 345 -5.06 13.65 1.01
CA VAL A 345 -3.77 14.37 1.06
C VAL A 345 -3.58 15.08 2.40
N GLU A 346 -4.60 15.78 2.89
CA GLU A 346 -4.51 16.48 4.17
C GLU A 346 -4.18 15.52 5.32
N ARG A 347 -4.88 14.37 5.40
CA ARG A 347 -4.64 13.37 6.43
C ARG A 347 -3.28 12.71 6.29
N GLY A 348 -2.84 12.40 5.06
CA GLY A 348 -1.52 11.83 4.79
C GLY A 348 -0.39 12.76 5.25
N LEU A 349 -0.50 14.06 4.95
CA LEU A 349 0.43 15.07 5.42
C LEU A 349 0.44 15.21 6.95
N GLN A 350 -0.73 15.11 7.60
CA GLN A 350 -0.83 15.14 9.06
C GLN A 350 -0.11 13.93 9.69
N ILE A 351 -0.34 12.72 9.19
CA ILE A 351 0.32 11.49 9.67
C ILE A 351 1.85 11.58 9.52
N ALA A 352 2.33 12.13 8.42
CA ALA A 352 3.76 12.36 8.21
C ALA A 352 4.34 13.38 9.22
N ALA A 353 3.64 14.48 9.47
CA ALA A 353 4.04 15.49 10.44
C ALA A 353 4.07 14.94 11.88
N ASP A 354 3.05 14.13 12.23
CA ASP A 354 2.96 13.47 13.54
C ASP A 354 4.12 12.48 13.75
N ALA A 355 4.48 11.69 12.72
CA ALA A 355 5.63 10.79 12.74
C ALA A 355 6.95 11.56 12.92
N ILE A 356 7.17 12.64 12.16
CA ILE A 356 8.37 13.49 12.29
C ILE A 356 8.46 14.08 13.69
N SER A 357 7.36 14.63 14.21
CA SER A 357 7.30 15.17 15.58
C SER A 357 7.57 14.08 16.63
N GLY A 358 7.05 12.88 16.43
CA GLY A 358 7.27 11.73 17.29
C GLY A 358 8.74 11.30 17.32
N LEU A 359 9.34 11.15 16.14
CA LEU A 359 10.76 10.80 15.97
C LEU A 359 11.70 11.83 16.64
N GLN A 360 11.37 13.13 16.56
CA GLN A 360 12.16 14.20 17.17
C GLN A 360 12.18 14.15 18.70
N LYS A 361 11.09 13.71 19.31
CA LYS A 361 10.92 13.68 20.78
C LYS A 361 11.60 12.48 21.44
N GLN A 362 11.95 11.44 20.69
CA GLN A 362 12.69 10.29 21.23
C GLN A 362 14.15 10.70 21.45
N ARG A 363 14.69 10.33 22.62
CA ARG A 363 16.08 10.66 23.04
C ARG A 363 17.07 9.59 22.59
#